data_0e073500b94a1adaa2b8860094598560
#
_entry.id   0e073500b94a1adaa2b8860094598560
#
_cell.length_a   1.000
_cell.length_b   1.000
_cell.length_c   1.000
_cell.angle_alpha   90.00
_cell.angle_beta   90.00
_cell.angle_gamma   90.00
#
_symmetry.space_group_name_H-M   'P 1'
#
loop_
_entity.id
_entity.type
_entity.pdbx_description
1 polymer ?
#
loop_
_entity_poly.entity_id
_entity_poly.type
_entity_poly.pdbx_seq_one_letter_code
_entity_poly.pdbx_strand_id
1 'polypeptide(L)'
;IYTLSLHDALPISDIYFAHGTGYKSNGKNFVNYFGRIYQARYLSGIVAGMNTKTNKLGYVAAMDSSNSEVTGGIDAFALGVYSVKPEAKIYVKVTNSWFDPDAEKAAAQTLLNMDCDVVAQHCDTEYPQTMAQEKGVYGIGYNSDMSKNAPDACLCSVIWNWGAYYTAAVQSVIDGTWDGSNYYGGMNENLVGITSLADFCTDGTQEAVDTAKEDILSGKNGVFDGVIETNTGETVGEEGKTLDDATITGGINWYFKTVEVVE
;
A
#
# COMPACT_ATOMS: atom_id res chain seq x y z
N ILE A 1 9.78 8.32 22.46
CA ILE A 1 8.44 7.72 22.20
C ILE A 1 8.33 6.54 23.15
N TYR A 2 7.44 6.64 24.15
CA TYR A 2 7.15 5.50 25.01
C TYR A 2 6.22 4.57 24.25
N THR A 3 6.67 3.36 23.98
CA THR A 3 5.81 2.30 23.43
C THR A 3 4.94 1.81 24.58
N LEU A 4 3.68 2.26 24.63
CA LEU A 4 2.70 1.70 25.57
C LEU A 4 2.51 0.22 25.23
N SER A 5 2.85 -0.64 26.19
CA SER A 5 2.60 -2.07 26.06
C SER A 5 1.19 -2.42 26.56
N LEU A 6 0.70 -3.58 26.19
CA LEU A 6 -0.58 -4.11 26.72
C LEU A 6 -0.58 -4.13 28.26
N HIS A 7 0.59 -4.40 28.88
CA HIS A 7 0.77 -4.38 30.33
C HIS A 7 0.54 -3.00 30.94
N ASP A 8 0.89 -1.92 30.24
CA ASP A 8 0.71 -0.55 30.73
C ASP A 8 -0.77 -0.13 30.66
N ALA A 9 -1.54 -0.66 29.69
CA ALA A 9 -2.95 -0.37 29.52
C ALA A 9 -3.87 -1.15 30.48
N LEU A 10 -3.50 -2.38 30.87
CA LEU A 10 -4.34 -3.25 31.71
C LEU A 10 -4.75 -2.65 33.05
N PRO A 11 -3.90 -1.94 33.82
CA PRO A 11 -4.27 -1.37 35.12
C PRO A 11 -5.04 -0.04 35.01
N ILE A 12 -5.20 0.54 33.81
CA ILE A 12 -5.80 1.86 33.61
C ILE A 12 -7.12 1.70 32.84
N SER A 13 -8.21 1.40 33.57
CA SER A 13 -9.51 1.05 32.98
C SER A 13 -10.28 2.22 32.37
N ASP A 14 -9.96 3.44 32.76
CA ASP A 14 -10.69 4.68 32.39
C ASP A 14 -10.04 5.42 31.20
N ILE A 15 -8.96 4.87 30.66
CA ILE A 15 -8.26 5.40 29.48
C ILE A 15 -8.36 4.37 28.35
N TYR A 16 -8.69 4.85 27.16
CA TYR A 16 -8.77 4.03 25.96
C TYR A 16 -7.51 4.19 25.12
N PHE A 17 -7.00 3.07 24.63
CA PHE A 17 -5.77 3.02 23.85
C PHE A 17 -6.06 2.41 22.49
N ALA A 18 -5.67 3.07 21.42
CA ALA A 18 -5.71 2.56 20.07
C ALA A 18 -4.29 2.52 19.50
N HIS A 19 -3.81 1.33 19.15
CA HIS A 19 -2.46 1.10 18.64
C HIS A 19 -2.51 0.91 17.11
N GLY A 20 -1.93 1.85 16.36
CA GLY A 20 -1.79 1.71 14.92
C GLY A 20 -0.86 0.56 14.56
N THR A 21 -1.27 -0.29 13.62
CA THR A 21 -0.47 -1.41 13.10
C THR A 21 -0.05 -2.47 14.14
N GLY A 22 -0.64 -2.44 15.35
CA GLY A 22 -0.39 -3.42 16.40
C GLY A 22 -1.11 -4.75 16.16
N TYR A 23 -0.79 -5.76 16.96
CA TYR A 23 -1.42 -7.09 16.89
C TYR A 23 -1.96 -7.58 18.23
N LYS A 24 -1.66 -6.89 19.34
CA LYS A 24 -2.16 -7.25 20.67
C LYS A 24 -3.31 -6.35 21.07
N SER A 25 -4.37 -6.95 21.65
CA SER A 25 -5.51 -6.23 22.22
C SER A 25 -5.96 -6.94 23.49
N ASN A 26 -6.77 -6.26 24.30
CA ASN A 26 -7.38 -6.87 25.51
C ASN A 26 -8.91 -7.00 25.40
N GLY A 27 -9.50 -6.62 24.27
CA GLY A 27 -10.94 -6.69 24.06
C GLY A 27 -11.76 -5.75 24.96
N LYS A 28 -11.15 -4.70 25.50
CA LYS A 28 -11.77 -3.72 26.42
C LYS A 28 -11.35 -2.30 26.06
N ASN A 29 -10.23 -1.83 26.62
CA ASN A 29 -9.75 -0.47 26.47
C ASN A 29 -8.43 -0.36 25.69
N PHE A 30 -7.91 -1.47 25.18
CA PHE A 30 -6.73 -1.50 24.30
C PHE A 30 -7.06 -2.29 23.03
N VAL A 31 -7.05 -1.60 21.89
CA VAL A 31 -7.36 -2.16 20.58
C VAL A 31 -6.27 -1.84 19.56
N ASN A 32 -6.28 -2.56 18.45
CA ASN A 32 -5.46 -2.23 17.28
C ASN A 32 -6.35 -1.66 16.18
N TYR A 33 -5.76 -0.80 15.36
CA TYR A 33 -6.36 -0.36 14.11
C TYR A 33 -5.36 -0.43 12.97
N PHE A 34 -5.84 -0.85 11.82
CA PHE A 34 -5.10 -0.89 10.57
C PHE A 34 -6.08 -0.95 9.39
N GLY A 35 -5.61 -1.20 8.16
CA GLY A 35 -6.54 -1.24 7.04
C GLY A 35 -5.97 -1.84 5.75
N ARG A 36 -6.89 -1.97 4.77
CA ARG A 36 -6.70 -2.59 3.47
C ARG A 36 -5.98 -1.66 2.50
N ILE A 37 -4.76 -1.23 2.85
CA ILE A 37 -3.96 -0.34 1.99
C ILE A 37 -3.68 -0.97 0.62
N TYR A 38 -3.69 -2.29 0.53
CA TYR A 38 -3.53 -3.03 -0.70
C TYR A 38 -4.58 -2.64 -1.77
N GLN A 39 -5.79 -2.22 -1.37
CA GLN A 39 -6.81 -1.73 -2.30
C GLN A 39 -6.33 -0.46 -3.03
N ALA A 40 -5.74 0.48 -2.30
CA ALA A 40 -5.17 1.69 -2.89
C ALA A 40 -3.89 1.40 -3.69
N ARG A 41 -3.10 0.40 -3.26
CA ARG A 41 -1.94 -0.09 -4.03
C ARG A 41 -2.34 -0.65 -5.38
N TYR A 42 -3.43 -1.41 -5.44
CA TYR A 42 -3.97 -1.91 -6.71
C TYR A 42 -4.34 -0.78 -7.66
N LEU A 43 -5.07 0.24 -7.20
CA LEU A 43 -5.40 1.41 -8.02
C LEU A 43 -4.13 2.16 -8.50
N SER A 44 -3.15 2.33 -7.62
CA SER A 44 -1.89 2.99 -8.00
C SER A 44 -1.09 2.15 -9.00
N GLY A 45 -1.23 0.83 -8.98
CA GLY A 45 -0.68 -0.08 -9.98
C GLY A 45 -1.29 0.15 -11.36
N ILE A 46 -2.61 0.34 -11.43
CA ILE A 46 -3.29 0.72 -12.69
C ILE A 46 -2.73 2.05 -13.22
N VAL A 47 -2.60 3.06 -12.36
CA VAL A 47 -2.01 4.35 -12.76
C VAL A 47 -0.61 4.15 -13.32
N ALA A 48 0.24 3.39 -12.65
CA ALA A 48 1.60 3.13 -13.08
C ALA A 48 1.66 2.33 -14.40
N GLY A 49 0.83 1.30 -14.55
CA GLY A 49 0.75 0.47 -15.75
C GLY A 49 0.27 1.24 -16.99
N MET A 50 -0.68 2.15 -16.82
CA MET A 50 -1.17 3.02 -17.90
C MET A 50 -0.14 4.05 -18.35
N ASN A 51 0.83 4.41 -17.51
CA ASN A 51 1.78 5.48 -17.75
C ASN A 51 3.21 5.00 -18.08
N THR A 52 3.56 3.73 -17.83
CA THR A 52 4.86 3.20 -18.22
C THR A 52 5.03 3.09 -19.73
N LYS A 53 6.20 3.44 -20.22
CA LYS A 53 6.62 3.33 -21.65
C LYS A 53 7.64 2.22 -21.86
N THR A 54 8.43 1.91 -20.83
CA THR A 54 9.50 0.90 -20.90
C THR A 54 9.00 -0.49 -20.47
N ASN A 55 7.83 -0.59 -19.87
CA ASN A 55 7.32 -1.80 -19.20
C ASN A 55 8.20 -2.25 -18.02
N LYS A 56 9.04 -1.35 -17.49
CA LYS A 56 9.88 -1.58 -16.32
C LYS A 56 9.48 -0.58 -15.24
N LEU A 57 8.92 -1.11 -14.17
CA LEU A 57 8.52 -0.32 -13.01
C LEU A 57 9.45 -0.65 -11.84
N GLY A 58 9.84 0.36 -11.09
CA GLY A 58 10.62 0.21 -9.87
C GLY A 58 9.73 0.30 -8.64
N TYR A 59 10.08 -0.43 -7.58
CA TYR A 59 9.40 -0.35 -6.30
C TYR A 59 10.43 -0.32 -5.17
N VAL A 60 10.53 0.79 -4.44
CA VAL A 60 11.38 0.93 -3.26
C VAL A 60 10.60 0.40 -2.06
N ALA A 61 11.01 -0.75 -1.53
CA ALA A 61 10.32 -1.47 -0.48
C ALA A 61 11.01 -1.30 0.87
N ALA A 62 10.24 -0.99 1.93
CA ALA A 62 10.76 -0.86 3.28
C ALA A 62 11.25 -2.20 3.85
N MET A 63 10.56 -3.29 3.56
CA MET A 63 10.85 -4.64 4.07
C MET A 63 10.77 -5.67 2.94
N ASP A 64 11.36 -6.83 3.18
CA ASP A 64 11.29 -8.00 2.30
C ASP A 64 10.00 -8.82 2.52
N SER A 65 9.94 -10.00 1.91
CA SER A 65 8.78 -10.91 2.00
C SER A 65 8.50 -11.48 3.40
N SER A 66 9.29 -11.16 4.40
CA SER A 66 8.97 -11.48 5.80
C SER A 66 7.90 -10.54 6.40
N ASN A 67 7.59 -9.43 5.73
CA ASN A 67 6.56 -8.47 6.13
C ASN A 67 5.38 -8.51 5.14
N SER A 68 4.28 -9.15 5.53
CA SER A 68 3.10 -9.35 4.68
C SER A 68 2.41 -8.05 4.25
N GLU A 69 2.50 -6.97 5.04
CA GLU A 69 1.96 -5.66 4.65
C GLU A 69 2.68 -5.12 3.41
N VAL A 70 4.02 -5.14 3.45
CA VAL A 70 4.83 -4.63 2.33
C VAL A 70 4.68 -5.55 1.12
N THR A 71 4.77 -6.85 1.32
CA THR A 71 4.66 -7.85 0.24
C THR A 71 3.27 -7.81 -0.40
N GLY A 72 2.21 -7.81 0.41
CA GLY A 72 0.84 -7.66 -0.09
C GLY A 72 0.61 -6.33 -0.80
N GLY A 73 1.25 -5.25 -0.35
CA GLY A 73 1.23 -3.96 -1.05
C GLY A 73 1.92 -4.00 -2.41
N ILE A 74 3.08 -4.67 -2.51
CA ILE A 74 3.81 -4.88 -3.78
C ILE A 74 2.97 -5.73 -4.73
N ASP A 75 2.40 -6.84 -4.24
CA ASP A 75 1.61 -7.75 -5.07
C ASP A 75 0.31 -7.12 -5.55
N ALA A 76 -0.37 -6.36 -4.69
CA ALA A 76 -1.55 -5.59 -5.10
C ALA A 76 -1.21 -4.55 -6.17
N PHE A 77 -0.10 -3.83 -6.03
CA PHE A 77 0.41 -2.93 -7.06
C PHE A 77 0.70 -3.69 -8.36
N ALA A 78 1.39 -4.83 -8.27
CA ALA A 78 1.72 -5.65 -9.43
C ALA A 78 0.48 -6.22 -10.14
N LEU A 79 -0.54 -6.64 -9.39
CA LEU A 79 -1.84 -7.06 -9.92
C LEU A 79 -2.56 -5.90 -10.64
N GLY A 80 -2.50 -4.69 -10.08
CA GLY A 80 -3.02 -3.48 -10.72
C GLY A 80 -2.30 -3.16 -12.03
N VAL A 81 -0.97 -3.22 -12.04
CA VAL A 81 -0.17 -3.08 -13.29
C VAL A 81 -0.57 -4.14 -14.30
N TYR A 82 -0.62 -5.41 -13.86
CA TYR A 82 -0.91 -6.54 -14.74
C TYR A 82 -2.29 -6.46 -15.39
N SER A 83 -3.28 -5.90 -14.70
CA SER A 83 -4.64 -5.74 -15.22
C SER A 83 -4.72 -4.86 -16.48
N VAL A 84 -3.78 -3.92 -16.65
CA VAL A 84 -3.74 -2.97 -17.78
C VAL A 84 -2.50 -3.14 -18.67
N LYS A 85 -1.43 -3.76 -18.16
CA LYS A 85 -0.14 -3.90 -18.84
C LYS A 85 0.51 -5.26 -18.48
N PRO A 86 0.00 -6.39 -18.98
CA PRO A 86 0.45 -7.73 -18.55
C PRO A 86 1.92 -8.05 -18.81
N GLU A 87 2.54 -7.39 -19.79
CA GLU A 87 3.95 -7.56 -20.14
C GLU A 87 4.93 -6.79 -19.24
N ALA A 88 4.42 -5.89 -18.39
CA ALA A 88 5.28 -5.07 -17.54
C ALA A 88 5.86 -5.89 -16.37
N LYS A 89 7.08 -5.51 -15.97
CA LYS A 89 7.82 -6.09 -14.84
C LYS A 89 8.00 -5.08 -13.72
N ILE A 90 7.90 -5.54 -12.49
CA ILE A 90 8.11 -4.74 -11.29
C ILE A 90 9.43 -5.18 -10.65
N TYR A 91 10.42 -4.29 -10.62
CA TYR A 91 11.71 -4.50 -9.96
C TYR A 91 11.67 -3.92 -8.55
N VAL A 92 11.87 -4.75 -7.55
CA VAL A 92 11.78 -4.39 -6.14
C VAL A 92 13.18 -4.26 -5.54
N LYS A 93 13.50 -3.11 -4.95
CA LYS A 93 14.72 -2.90 -4.15
C LYS A 93 14.34 -2.66 -2.70
N VAL A 94 14.83 -3.55 -1.82
CA VAL A 94 14.51 -3.51 -0.38
C VAL A 94 15.52 -2.64 0.36
N THR A 95 15.04 -1.77 1.26
CA THR A 95 15.87 -0.90 2.11
C THR A 95 16.10 -1.47 3.51
N ASN A 96 15.26 -2.40 3.97
CA ASN A 96 15.18 -2.91 5.34
C ASN A 96 14.94 -1.79 6.39
N SER A 97 14.29 -0.72 5.98
CA SER A 97 13.91 0.42 6.83
C SER A 97 12.66 1.10 6.31
N TRP A 98 11.79 1.56 7.22
CA TRP A 98 10.66 2.43 6.88
C TRP A 98 11.11 3.86 6.57
N PHE A 99 12.17 4.32 7.25
CA PHE A 99 12.68 5.68 7.08
C PHE A 99 14.21 5.66 7.10
N ASP A 100 14.82 5.70 5.94
CA ASP A 100 16.26 5.83 5.73
C ASP A 100 16.52 6.57 4.43
N PRO A 101 16.72 7.90 4.48
CA PRO A 101 16.92 8.73 3.29
C PRO A 101 18.03 8.27 2.35
N ASP A 102 19.11 7.75 2.89
CA ASP A 102 20.26 7.34 2.09
C ASP A 102 20.01 5.97 1.42
N ALA A 103 19.41 5.02 2.17
CA ALA A 103 19.03 3.73 1.61
C ALA A 103 17.92 3.88 0.56
N GLU A 104 16.93 4.76 0.78
CA GLU A 104 15.85 5.02 -0.16
C GLU A 104 16.36 5.67 -1.45
N LYS A 105 17.29 6.64 -1.37
CA LYS A 105 17.97 7.22 -2.55
C LYS A 105 18.76 6.17 -3.31
N ALA A 106 19.56 5.35 -2.61
CA ALA A 106 20.35 4.29 -3.25
C ALA A 106 19.46 3.27 -3.96
N ALA A 107 18.35 2.88 -3.33
CA ALA A 107 17.37 1.97 -3.93
C ALA A 107 16.72 2.58 -5.17
N ALA A 108 16.23 3.81 -5.10
CA ALA A 108 15.65 4.53 -6.24
C ALA A 108 16.68 4.67 -7.38
N GLN A 109 17.93 5.03 -7.08
CA GLN A 109 18.99 5.15 -8.08
C GLN A 109 19.27 3.82 -8.79
N THR A 110 19.24 2.70 -8.04
CA THR A 110 19.42 1.35 -8.62
C THR A 110 18.32 1.06 -9.64
N LEU A 111 17.07 1.32 -9.29
CA LEU A 111 15.89 1.10 -10.15
C LEU A 111 15.92 2.01 -11.40
N LEU A 112 16.28 3.28 -11.21
CA LEU A 112 16.43 4.24 -12.31
C LEU A 112 17.57 3.86 -13.29
N ASN A 113 18.64 3.24 -12.80
CA ASN A 113 19.73 2.72 -13.63
C ASN A 113 19.34 1.46 -14.43
N MET A 114 18.27 0.78 -14.03
CA MET A 114 17.67 -0.36 -14.74
C MET A 114 16.64 0.08 -15.80
N ASP A 115 16.53 1.38 -16.07
CA ASP A 115 15.55 2.00 -16.98
C ASP A 115 14.08 1.86 -16.49
N CYS A 116 13.86 1.74 -15.19
CA CYS A 116 12.50 1.87 -14.64
C CYS A 116 12.01 3.30 -14.89
N ASP A 117 10.85 3.43 -15.53
CA ASP A 117 10.27 4.73 -15.90
C ASP A 117 9.06 5.14 -15.04
N VAL A 118 8.70 4.30 -14.08
CA VAL A 118 7.79 4.63 -12.96
C VAL A 118 8.40 4.06 -11.69
N VAL A 119 8.58 4.87 -10.64
CA VAL A 119 9.13 4.43 -9.36
C VAL A 119 8.07 4.58 -8.26
N ALA A 120 7.57 3.47 -7.77
CA ALA A 120 6.69 3.41 -6.59
C ALA A 120 7.50 3.18 -5.32
N GLN A 121 6.88 3.42 -4.16
CA GLN A 121 7.53 3.23 -2.86
C GLN A 121 6.59 2.72 -1.78
N HIS A 122 7.16 2.06 -0.78
CA HIS A 122 6.53 1.67 0.48
C HIS A 122 7.48 2.00 1.65
N CYS A 123 8.01 3.20 1.61
CA CYS A 123 8.90 3.81 2.59
C CYS A 123 8.50 5.29 2.74
N ASP A 124 9.01 5.97 3.74
CA ASP A 124 8.38 7.17 4.29
C ASP A 124 8.99 8.48 3.81
N THR A 125 10.15 8.47 3.10
CA THR A 125 10.72 9.72 2.60
C THR A 125 10.20 10.07 1.20
N GLU A 126 10.33 11.32 0.81
CA GLU A 126 9.99 11.80 -0.53
C GLU A 126 11.07 11.51 -1.59
N TYR A 127 12.22 11.00 -1.20
CA TYR A 127 13.36 10.90 -2.09
C TYR A 127 13.17 10.01 -3.32
N PRO A 128 12.48 8.87 -3.27
CA PRO A 128 12.21 8.11 -4.49
C PRO A 128 11.44 8.93 -5.53
N GLN A 129 10.53 9.82 -5.11
CA GLN A 129 9.74 10.67 -5.99
C GLN A 129 10.55 11.83 -6.55
N THR A 130 11.35 12.50 -5.72
CA THR A 130 12.23 13.60 -6.18
C THR A 130 13.30 13.11 -7.15
N MET A 131 13.85 11.90 -6.93
CA MET A 131 14.80 11.29 -7.84
C MET A 131 14.16 10.87 -9.16
N ALA A 132 12.93 10.37 -9.15
CA ALA A 132 12.16 10.11 -10.36
C ALA A 132 11.99 11.40 -11.17
N GLN A 133 11.63 12.50 -10.51
CA GLN A 133 11.52 13.82 -11.16
C GLN A 133 12.84 14.31 -11.73
N GLU A 134 13.93 14.24 -10.98
CA GLU A 134 15.26 14.62 -11.46
C GLU A 134 15.70 13.81 -12.70
N LYS A 135 15.29 12.54 -12.77
CA LYS A 135 15.56 11.67 -13.91
C LYS A 135 14.62 11.91 -15.09
N GLY A 136 13.53 12.66 -14.90
CA GLY A 136 12.50 12.90 -15.92
C GLY A 136 11.60 11.68 -16.17
N VAL A 137 11.35 10.86 -15.15
CA VAL A 137 10.44 9.72 -15.15
C VAL A 137 9.36 9.91 -14.12
N TYR A 138 8.40 9.00 -14.04
CA TYR A 138 7.24 9.12 -13.16
C TYR A 138 7.43 8.43 -11.81
N GLY A 139 6.55 8.76 -10.88
CA GLY A 139 6.53 8.17 -9.56
C GLY A 139 5.14 7.95 -8.98
N ILE A 140 5.05 7.07 -8.00
CA ILE A 140 3.88 6.83 -7.16
C ILE A 140 4.28 7.03 -5.70
N GLY A 141 3.73 8.06 -5.07
CA GLY A 141 4.03 8.41 -3.67
C GLY A 141 3.32 7.53 -2.65
N TYR A 142 3.69 7.70 -1.38
CA TYR A 142 3.12 6.96 -0.25
C TYR A 142 2.96 7.83 1.00
N ASN A 143 2.02 7.46 1.87
CA ASN A 143 1.63 8.07 3.14
C ASN A 143 1.04 9.48 3.04
N SER A 144 1.63 10.35 2.24
CA SER A 144 1.22 11.74 2.04
C SER A 144 1.13 12.07 0.55
N ASP A 145 0.51 13.20 0.24
CA ASP A 145 0.49 13.73 -1.12
C ASP A 145 1.89 14.25 -1.51
N MET A 146 2.62 13.42 -2.24
CA MET A 146 3.98 13.71 -2.69
C MET A 146 4.02 14.53 -4.01
N SER A 147 2.89 14.90 -4.59
CA SER A 147 2.84 15.82 -5.73
C SER A 147 3.47 17.18 -5.41
N LYS A 148 3.50 17.57 -4.13
CA LYS A 148 4.16 18.79 -3.66
C LYS A 148 5.68 18.70 -3.69
N ASN A 149 6.24 17.50 -3.56
CA ASN A 149 7.67 17.23 -3.54
C ASN A 149 8.20 16.96 -4.95
N ALA A 150 7.38 16.34 -5.79
CA ALA A 150 7.69 15.98 -7.17
C ALA A 150 6.53 16.32 -8.13
N PRO A 151 6.25 17.62 -8.34
CA PRO A 151 5.06 18.06 -9.08
C PRO A 151 5.05 17.64 -10.55
N ASP A 152 6.21 17.40 -11.15
CA ASP A 152 6.34 17.03 -12.56
C ASP A 152 6.50 15.51 -12.77
N ALA A 153 6.48 14.72 -11.68
CA ALA A 153 6.72 13.27 -11.74
C ALA A 153 5.67 12.44 -10.99
N CYS A 154 5.17 12.90 -9.85
CA CYS A 154 4.25 12.14 -9.03
C CYS A 154 2.88 12.03 -9.70
N LEU A 155 2.56 10.83 -10.24
CA LEU A 155 1.28 10.54 -10.88
C LEU A 155 0.12 10.55 -9.89
N CYS A 156 0.33 9.99 -8.72
CA CYS A 156 -0.55 10.02 -7.54
C CYS A 156 0.22 9.51 -6.32
N SER A 157 -0.38 9.61 -5.15
CA SER A 157 0.14 9.00 -3.92
C SER A 157 -0.89 8.08 -3.28
N VAL A 158 -0.44 6.94 -2.77
CA VAL A 158 -1.23 6.05 -1.93
C VAL A 158 -1.28 6.64 -0.53
N ILE A 159 -2.48 6.86 0.01
CA ILE A 159 -2.67 7.60 1.26
C ILE A 159 -3.54 6.85 2.27
N TRP A 160 -3.28 7.14 3.54
CA TRP A 160 -4.11 6.80 4.67
C TRP A 160 -4.94 8.01 5.09
N ASN A 161 -6.24 7.82 5.29
CA ASN A 161 -7.13 8.80 5.91
C ASN A 161 -7.44 8.39 7.35
N TRP A 162 -6.43 8.45 8.20
CA TRP A 162 -6.55 8.07 9.62
C TRP A 162 -7.61 8.86 10.37
N GLY A 163 -7.95 10.07 9.89
CA GLY A 163 -9.01 10.90 10.46
C GLY A 163 -10.38 10.21 10.47
N ALA A 164 -10.65 9.33 9.50
CA ALA A 164 -11.89 8.55 9.48
C ALA A 164 -12.00 7.64 10.72
N TYR A 165 -10.94 6.90 11.04
CA TYR A 165 -10.88 6.07 12.22
C TYR A 165 -10.84 6.88 13.52
N TYR A 166 -9.96 7.89 13.61
CA TYR A 166 -9.78 8.66 14.85
C TYR A 166 -11.06 9.35 15.28
N THR A 167 -11.79 9.95 14.35
CA THR A 167 -13.06 10.61 14.65
C THR A 167 -14.09 9.58 15.16
N ALA A 168 -14.24 8.45 14.50
CA ALA A 168 -15.16 7.40 14.91
C ALA A 168 -14.80 6.80 16.28
N ALA A 169 -13.51 6.55 16.53
CA ALA A 169 -13.02 6.00 17.80
C ALA A 169 -13.27 6.98 18.97
N VAL A 170 -12.95 8.26 18.80
CA VAL A 170 -13.21 9.28 19.83
C VAL A 170 -14.72 9.43 20.08
N GLN A 171 -15.53 9.46 19.01
CA GLN A 171 -16.99 9.56 19.14
C GLN A 171 -17.57 8.36 19.89
N SER A 172 -17.09 7.15 19.62
CA SER A 172 -17.57 5.94 20.32
C SER A 172 -17.30 5.98 21.83
N VAL A 173 -16.17 6.55 22.24
CA VAL A 173 -15.86 6.78 23.67
C VAL A 173 -16.81 7.80 24.28
N ILE A 174 -17.06 8.94 23.59
CA ILE A 174 -17.99 9.99 24.06
C ILE A 174 -19.41 9.44 24.23
N ASP A 175 -19.86 8.63 23.26
CA ASP A 175 -21.22 8.06 23.25
C ASP A 175 -21.36 6.82 24.15
N GLY A 176 -20.26 6.31 24.73
CA GLY A 176 -20.25 5.08 25.52
C GLY A 176 -20.49 3.82 24.70
N THR A 177 -20.21 3.84 23.40
CA THR A 177 -20.40 2.73 22.46
C THR A 177 -19.09 2.01 22.09
N TRP A 178 -17.98 2.39 22.71
CA TRP A 178 -16.70 1.68 22.53
C TRP A 178 -16.83 0.23 22.98
N ASP A 179 -16.57 -0.70 22.08
CA ASP A 179 -16.77 -2.14 22.29
C ASP A 179 -15.47 -2.94 22.51
N GLY A 180 -14.31 -2.31 22.39
CA GLY A 180 -13.01 -2.96 22.54
C GLY A 180 -12.57 -3.80 21.33
N SER A 181 -13.24 -3.70 20.19
CA SER A 181 -12.91 -4.42 18.97
C SER A 181 -11.71 -3.81 18.23
N ASN A 182 -10.89 -4.67 17.63
CA ASN A 182 -9.89 -4.21 16.66
C ASN A 182 -10.59 -3.68 15.40
N TYR A 183 -9.98 -2.68 14.78
CA TYR A 183 -10.49 -2.08 13.56
C TYR A 183 -9.59 -2.41 12.36
N TYR A 184 -10.22 -2.81 11.25
CA TYR A 184 -9.54 -3.04 9.98
C TYR A 184 -10.42 -2.53 8.84
N GLY A 185 -10.16 -1.31 8.39
CA GLY A 185 -10.96 -0.61 7.37
C GLY A 185 -10.33 -0.64 5.98
N GLY A 186 -11.09 -0.22 4.99
CA GLY A 186 -10.64 -0.12 3.61
C GLY A 186 -11.19 1.13 2.92
N MET A 187 -11.37 1.05 1.60
CA MET A 187 -11.97 2.13 0.80
C MET A 187 -13.42 2.40 1.16
N ASN A 188 -14.19 1.36 1.54
CA ASN A 188 -15.59 1.52 1.96
C ASN A 188 -15.72 2.39 3.22
N GLU A 189 -14.76 2.30 4.13
CA GLU A 189 -14.67 3.12 5.35
C GLU A 189 -13.95 4.45 5.11
N ASN A 190 -13.58 4.75 3.86
CA ASN A 190 -12.77 5.93 3.50
C ASN A 190 -11.45 6.02 4.28
N LEU A 191 -10.86 4.86 4.66
CA LEU A 191 -9.61 4.81 5.40
C LEU A 191 -8.40 4.88 4.49
N VAL A 192 -8.50 4.33 3.28
CA VAL A 192 -7.41 4.26 2.31
C VAL A 192 -7.85 4.75 0.94
N GLY A 193 -6.92 5.26 0.15
CA GLY A 193 -7.19 5.73 -1.19
C GLY A 193 -5.93 6.19 -1.91
N ILE A 194 -6.12 6.79 -3.07
CA ILE A 194 -5.07 7.52 -3.79
C ILE A 194 -5.45 8.99 -3.89
N THR A 195 -4.46 9.86 -4.01
CA THR A 195 -4.68 11.29 -4.31
C THR A 195 -5.26 11.47 -5.71
N SER A 196 -5.67 12.69 -6.03
CA SER A 196 -6.00 13.03 -7.43
C SER A 196 -4.83 12.67 -8.35
N LEU A 197 -5.16 12.24 -9.57
CA LEU A 197 -4.16 11.98 -10.59
C LEU A 197 -3.55 13.29 -11.09
N ALA A 198 -2.29 13.23 -11.48
CA ALA A 198 -1.62 14.35 -12.14
C ALA A 198 -2.25 14.61 -13.53
N ASP A 199 -2.29 15.88 -13.93
CA ASP A 199 -2.86 16.30 -15.21
C ASP A 199 -2.10 15.74 -16.43
N PHE A 200 -0.87 15.27 -16.22
CA PHE A 200 -0.03 14.65 -17.26
C PHE A 200 -0.15 13.12 -17.34
N CYS A 201 -1.08 12.51 -16.60
CA CYS A 201 -1.39 11.09 -16.77
C CYS A 201 -1.92 10.82 -18.19
N THR A 202 -1.60 9.66 -18.72
CA THR A 202 -2.09 9.18 -20.02
C THR A 202 -3.62 9.17 -20.05
N ASP A 203 -4.19 9.56 -21.18
CA ASP A 203 -5.64 9.53 -21.41
C ASP A 203 -6.24 8.16 -21.08
N GLY A 204 -7.41 8.16 -20.44
CA GLY A 204 -8.09 6.95 -19.99
C GLY A 204 -7.65 6.43 -18.62
N THR A 205 -6.55 6.96 -18.03
CA THR A 205 -6.09 6.50 -16.70
C THR A 205 -7.15 6.75 -15.63
N GLN A 206 -7.81 7.91 -15.62
CA GLN A 206 -8.84 8.21 -14.63
C GLN A 206 -10.03 7.25 -14.76
N GLU A 207 -10.50 6.97 -15.98
CA GLU A 207 -11.61 6.05 -16.22
C GLU A 207 -11.29 4.62 -15.76
N ALA A 208 -10.07 4.15 -16.04
CA ALA A 208 -9.61 2.83 -15.58
C ALA A 208 -9.56 2.74 -14.04
N VAL A 209 -9.06 3.78 -13.38
CA VAL A 209 -9.02 3.87 -11.91
C VAL A 209 -10.42 3.92 -11.31
N ASP A 210 -11.33 4.74 -11.88
CA ASP A 210 -12.70 4.88 -11.36
C ASP A 210 -13.47 3.56 -11.48
N THR A 211 -13.35 2.86 -12.63
CA THR A 211 -13.92 1.53 -12.83
C THR A 211 -13.40 0.53 -11.81
N ALA A 212 -12.10 0.45 -11.63
CA ALA A 212 -11.49 -0.48 -10.68
C ALA A 212 -11.89 -0.15 -9.22
N LYS A 213 -11.99 1.13 -8.88
CA LYS A 213 -12.46 1.58 -7.58
C LYS A 213 -13.92 1.17 -7.32
N GLU A 214 -14.81 1.34 -8.30
CA GLU A 214 -16.19 0.89 -8.20
C GLU A 214 -16.29 -0.63 -8.03
N ASP A 215 -15.47 -1.39 -8.75
CA ASP A 215 -15.41 -2.85 -8.63
C ASP A 215 -14.93 -3.29 -7.22
N ILE A 216 -13.98 -2.58 -6.62
CA ILE A 216 -13.54 -2.83 -5.23
C ILE A 216 -14.65 -2.46 -4.25
N LEU A 217 -15.26 -1.28 -4.37
CA LEU A 217 -16.31 -0.80 -3.47
C LEU A 217 -17.57 -1.68 -3.50
N SER A 218 -17.90 -2.24 -4.65
CA SER A 218 -19.04 -3.16 -4.82
C SER A 218 -18.71 -4.60 -4.41
N GLY A 219 -17.44 -4.92 -4.11
CA GLY A 219 -17.00 -6.29 -3.80
C GLY A 219 -16.87 -7.20 -5.02
N LYS A 220 -16.96 -6.66 -6.25
CA LYS A 220 -16.75 -7.41 -7.49
C LYS A 220 -15.28 -7.75 -7.71
N ASN A 221 -14.36 -6.94 -7.17
CA ASN A 221 -12.93 -7.15 -7.17
C ASN A 221 -12.39 -7.09 -5.74
N GLY A 222 -11.88 -8.21 -5.24
CA GLY A 222 -11.26 -8.31 -3.93
C GLY A 222 -9.74 -8.06 -3.94
N VAL A 223 -9.16 -7.70 -5.08
CA VAL A 223 -7.74 -7.51 -5.38
C VAL A 223 -7.01 -8.86 -5.49
N PHE A 224 -7.09 -9.70 -4.48
CA PHE A 224 -6.47 -11.05 -4.44
C PHE A 224 -7.49 -12.14 -4.74
N ASP A 225 -8.05 -12.09 -5.94
CA ASP A 225 -9.10 -13.00 -6.38
C ASP A 225 -8.55 -14.21 -7.14
N GLY A 226 -9.18 -15.36 -6.91
CA GLY A 226 -8.94 -16.57 -7.68
C GLY A 226 -7.57 -17.20 -7.43
N VAL A 227 -7.03 -17.83 -8.47
CA VAL A 227 -5.70 -18.47 -8.45
C VAL A 227 -4.66 -17.48 -8.93
N ILE A 228 -3.67 -17.21 -8.10
CA ILE A 228 -2.58 -16.26 -8.35
C ILE A 228 -1.29 -17.03 -8.53
N GLU A 229 -0.59 -16.80 -9.65
CA GLU A 229 0.73 -17.36 -9.91
C GLU A 229 1.83 -16.49 -9.29
N THR A 230 2.72 -17.14 -8.54
CA THR A 230 3.85 -16.46 -7.88
C THR A 230 5.05 -16.37 -8.82
N ASN A 231 6.04 -15.54 -8.46
CA ASN A 231 7.29 -15.42 -9.22
C ASN A 231 8.19 -16.66 -9.15
N THR A 232 7.87 -17.62 -8.28
CA THR A 232 8.53 -18.95 -8.21
C THR A 232 7.82 -20.00 -9.08
N GLY A 233 6.69 -19.65 -9.70
CA GLY A 233 5.88 -20.58 -10.51
C GLY A 233 4.91 -21.43 -9.70
N GLU A 234 4.80 -21.19 -8.40
CA GLU A 234 3.76 -21.78 -7.56
C GLU A 234 2.43 -21.02 -7.73
N THR A 235 1.34 -21.61 -7.27
CA THR A 235 0.02 -20.98 -7.27
C THR A 235 -0.54 -20.88 -5.85
N VAL A 236 -1.21 -19.76 -5.55
CA VAL A 236 -1.88 -19.49 -4.28
C VAL A 236 -3.31 -19.06 -4.54
N GLY A 237 -4.16 -19.13 -3.52
CA GLY A 237 -5.59 -18.80 -3.66
C GLY A 237 -6.40 -19.95 -4.26
N GLU A 238 -7.69 -19.73 -4.47
CA GLU A 238 -8.65 -20.70 -4.98
C GLU A 238 -9.59 -20.03 -5.98
N GLU A 239 -9.99 -20.75 -7.04
CA GLU A 239 -10.91 -20.23 -8.05
C GLU A 239 -12.24 -19.79 -7.42
N GLY A 240 -12.68 -18.58 -7.76
CA GLY A 240 -13.92 -17.99 -7.28
C GLY A 240 -13.89 -17.51 -5.82
N LYS A 241 -12.72 -17.48 -5.18
CA LYS A 241 -12.54 -16.93 -3.83
C LYS A 241 -11.57 -15.76 -3.83
N THR A 242 -11.75 -14.86 -2.86
CA THR A 242 -10.80 -13.80 -2.52
C THR A 242 -10.01 -14.24 -1.28
N LEU A 243 -8.72 -13.89 -1.20
CA LEU A 243 -7.96 -14.09 0.04
C LEU A 243 -8.56 -13.24 1.15
N ASP A 244 -8.70 -13.82 2.34
CA ASP A 244 -9.22 -13.10 3.50
C ASP A 244 -8.17 -12.14 4.13
N ASP A 245 -8.65 -11.22 4.96
CA ASP A 245 -7.80 -10.23 5.62
C ASP A 245 -6.70 -10.87 6.47
N ALA A 246 -6.96 -12.01 7.11
CA ALA A 246 -5.97 -12.70 7.94
C ALA A 246 -4.82 -13.24 7.10
N THR A 247 -5.13 -13.81 5.94
CA THR A 247 -4.14 -14.27 4.96
C THR A 247 -3.35 -13.10 4.39
N ILE A 248 -4.02 -12.00 4.02
CA ILE A 248 -3.36 -10.82 3.43
C ILE A 248 -2.44 -10.15 4.45
N THR A 249 -2.86 -10.04 5.70
CA THR A 249 -2.07 -9.33 6.74
C THR A 249 -0.95 -10.16 7.37
N GLY A 250 -1.02 -11.48 7.30
CA GLY A 250 -0.08 -12.36 8.00
C GLY A 250 0.48 -13.52 7.18
N GLY A 251 -0.03 -13.75 5.96
CA GLY A 251 0.29 -14.95 5.17
C GLY A 251 0.96 -14.68 3.83
N ILE A 252 0.95 -13.43 3.31
CA ILE A 252 1.62 -13.12 2.04
C ILE A 252 3.13 -13.01 2.28
N ASN A 253 3.85 -14.05 1.89
CA ASN A 253 5.31 -14.15 1.94
C ASN A 253 5.91 -14.55 0.58
N TRP A 254 5.16 -14.33 -0.48
CA TRP A 254 5.48 -14.63 -1.88
C TRP A 254 5.29 -13.36 -2.70
N TYR A 255 5.80 -13.33 -3.91
CA TYR A 255 5.60 -12.23 -4.85
C TYR A 255 4.82 -12.71 -6.07
N PHE A 256 4.02 -11.80 -6.64
CA PHE A 256 3.32 -12.05 -7.89
C PHE A 256 4.30 -12.28 -9.05
N LYS A 257 3.91 -13.09 -10.03
CA LYS A 257 4.77 -13.57 -11.15
C LYS A 257 5.51 -12.49 -11.94
N THR A 258 5.04 -11.24 -11.92
CA THR A 258 5.72 -10.14 -12.63
C THR A 258 6.72 -9.39 -11.76
N VAL A 259 6.86 -9.76 -10.48
CA VAL A 259 7.75 -9.11 -9.51
C VAL A 259 9.10 -9.80 -9.48
N GLU A 260 10.17 -9.00 -9.52
CA GLU A 260 11.56 -9.42 -9.42
C GLU A 260 12.26 -8.59 -8.34
N VAL A 261 12.79 -9.27 -7.31
CA VAL A 261 13.58 -8.62 -6.26
C VAL A 261 15.02 -8.50 -6.73
N VAL A 262 15.55 -7.28 -6.71
CA VAL A 262 16.93 -6.99 -7.16
C VAL A 262 17.87 -6.81 -5.97
N GLU A 263 19.11 -7.34 -6.11
CA GLU A 263 20.15 -7.27 -5.08
C GLU A 263 20.70 -5.85 -4.86
#